data_21c0fe98e3b74b4fbeab389a1bc74606
#
_entry.id   21c0fe98e3b74b4fbeab389a1bc74606
#
_cell.length_a   1.000
_cell.length_b   1.000
_cell.length_c   1.000
_cell.angle_alpha   90.00
_cell.angle_beta   90.00
_cell.angle_gamma   90.00
#
_symmetry.space_group_name_H-M   'P 1'
#
loop_
_entity.id
_entity.type
_entity.pdbx_description
1 polymer ?
#
loop_
_entity_poly.entity_id
_entity_poly.type
_entity_poly.pdbx_seq_one_letter_code
_entity_poly.pdbx_strand_id
1 'polypeptide(L)'
;ISALTDEKYFQGSFDFLPSVSRIAPQPILCKDFIIDPYQIYLARHYQADACLLMLSVLDDEQYRQLAAVAHSLKMGVLTEVSNEEELERAIALGAKVVGINNRDLRDLSIDLNRTRQLAPRLGHGVTVISESGINTYGQVRELSHFANGFLIGSALMSHQDLHAAVRRVLLGENKVCG
;
A
#
# COMPACT_ATOMS: atom_id res chain seq x y z
N ILE A 1 -1.34 -9.20 1.15
CA ILE A 1 -2.74 -8.73 1.03
C ILE A 1 -2.87 -7.45 1.84
N SER A 2 -3.60 -6.44 1.35
CA SER A 2 -3.89 -5.22 2.10
C SER A 2 -5.32 -5.26 2.63
N ALA A 3 -5.48 -5.07 3.94
CA ALA A 3 -6.78 -4.96 4.61
C ALA A 3 -6.96 -3.54 5.14
N LEU A 4 -8.09 -2.91 4.78
CA LEU A 4 -8.46 -1.59 5.28
C LEU A 4 -9.04 -1.75 6.69
N THR A 5 -8.54 -1.00 7.66
CA THR A 5 -8.96 -1.09 9.06
C THR A 5 -9.59 0.20 9.59
N ASP A 6 -9.39 1.34 8.92
CA ASP A 6 -10.07 2.58 9.26
C ASP A 6 -11.58 2.50 8.95
N GLU A 7 -12.41 2.69 9.96
CA GLU A 7 -13.88 2.60 9.85
C GLU A 7 -14.49 3.84 9.18
N LYS A 8 -13.93 5.02 9.48
CA LYS A 8 -14.54 6.29 9.12
C LYS A 8 -14.42 6.61 7.63
N TYR A 9 -13.25 6.41 7.06
CA TYR A 9 -12.95 6.82 5.67
C TYR A 9 -12.99 5.65 4.69
N PHE A 10 -12.66 4.43 5.15
CA PHE A 10 -12.56 3.26 4.28
C PHE A 10 -13.60 2.17 4.60
N GLN A 11 -14.46 2.37 5.59
CA GLN A 11 -15.45 1.37 6.05
C GLN A 11 -14.78 0.04 6.38
N GLY A 12 -13.56 0.10 6.90
CA GLY A 12 -12.75 -1.03 7.28
C GLY A 12 -13.09 -1.57 8.67
N SER A 13 -12.38 -2.60 9.09
CA SER A 13 -12.44 -3.12 10.45
C SER A 13 -11.17 -3.91 10.77
N PHE A 14 -10.68 -3.82 12.00
CA PHE A 14 -9.61 -4.68 12.49
C PHE A 14 -9.97 -6.16 12.44
N ASP A 15 -11.25 -6.53 12.52
CA ASP A 15 -11.74 -7.91 12.43
C ASP A 15 -11.50 -8.55 11.06
N PHE A 16 -11.22 -7.74 10.03
CA PHE A 16 -10.84 -8.26 8.72
C PHE A 16 -9.46 -8.93 8.74
N LEU A 17 -8.53 -8.46 9.56
CA LEU A 17 -7.17 -8.99 9.65
C LEU A 17 -7.14 -10.48 10.02
N PRO A 18 -7.70 -10.93 11.18
CA PRO A 18 -7.71 -12.35 11.52
C PRO A 18 -8.59 -13.18 10.57
N SER A 19 -9.60 -12.58 9.96
CA SER A 19 -10.44 -13.27 8.98
C SER A 19 -9.64 -13.62 7.71
N VAL A 20 -8.81 -12.68 7.22
CA VAL A 20 -7.93 -12.92 6.08
C VAL A 20 -6.79 -13.87 6.46
N SER A 21 -6.17 -13.71 7.64
CA SER A 21 -5.07 -14.57 8.11
C SER A 21 -5.42 -16.05 8.17
N ARG A 22 -6.68 -16.39 8.45
CA ARG A 22 -7.16 -17.78 8.49
C ARG A 22 -7.26 -18.47 7.13
N ILE A 23 -7.41 -17.69 6.05
CA ILE A 23 -7.70 -18.23 4.71
C ILE A 23 -6.58 -17.97 3.71
N ALA A 24 -5.68 -17.02 3.99
CA ALA A 24 -4.63 -16.64 3.08
C ALA A 24 -3.25 -16.76 3.75
N PRO A 25 -2.30 -17.49 3.14
CA PRO A 25 -0.94 -17.65 3.67
C PRO A 25 -0.06 -16.41 3.41
N GLN A 26 -0.53 -15.44 2.64
CA GLN A 26 0.22 -14.23 2.31
C GLN A 26 0.26 -13.27 3.50
N PRO A 27 1.37 -12.53 3.69
CA PRO A 27 1.46 -11.48 4.70
C PRO A 27 0.36 -10.42 4.52
N ILE A 28 -0.12 -9.89 5.64
CA ILE A 28 -1.24 -8.93 5.67
C ILE A 28 -0.74 -7.57 6.10
N LEU A 29 -1.01 -6.57 5.26
CA LEU A 29 -0.80 -5.16 5.54
C LEU A 29 -2.06 -4.59 6.21
N CYS A 30 -1.90 -4.07 7.44
CA CYS A 30 -2.88 -3.17 8.06
C CYS A 30 -2.78 -1.80 7.38
N LYS A 31 -3.79 -1.44 6.59
CA LYS A 31 -3.86 -0.16 5.89
C LYS A 31 -4.80 0.79 6.65
N ASP A 32 -4.19 1.66 7.42
CA ASP A 32 -4.83 2.61 8.32
C ASP A 32 -4.05 3.92 8.39
N PHE A 33 -4.61 4.96 8.99
CA PHE A 33 -3.93 6.21 9.34
C PHE A 33 -3.24 6.07 10.69
N ILE A 34 -2.03 5.50 10.71
CA ILE A 34 -1.28 5.22 11.93
C ILE A 34 -0.51 6.47 12.35
N ILE A 35 -0.84 6.99 13.54
CA ILE A 35 -0.25 8.18 14.16
C ILE A 35 0.20 7.95 15.61
N ASP A 36 -0.13 6.79 16.18
CA ASP A 36 0.17 6.44 17.56
C ASP A 36 0.69 5.00 17.66
N PRO A 37 1.70 4.71 18.49
CA PRO A 37 2.22 3.36 18.70
C PRO A 37 1.15 2.34 19.08
N TYR A 38 0.10 2.74 19.82
CA TYR A 38 -1.01 1.87 20.19
C TYR A 38 -1.65 1.19 18.97
N GLN A 39 -1.79 1.94 17.86
CA GLN A 39 -2.40 1.40 16.63
C GLN A 39 -1.55 0.26 16.04
N ILE A 40 -0.21 0.33 16.17
CA ILE A 40 0.69 -0.75 15.71
C ILE A 40 0.58 -1.98 16.60
N TYR A 41 0.50 -1.81 17.92
CA TYR A 41 0.24 -2.92 18.85
C TYR A 41 -1.12 -3.56 18.55
N LEU A 42 -2.14 -2.74 18.28
CA LEU A 42 -3.46 -3.22 17.93
C LEU A 42 -3.44 -4.00 16.62
N ALA A 43 -2.81 -3.46 15.56
CA ALA A 43 -2.64 -4.14 14.28
C ALA A 43 -1.95 -5.51 14.46
N ARG A 44 -0.88 -5.56 15.27
CA ARG A 44 -0.19 -6.83 15.57
C ARG A 44 -1.05 -7.79 16.36
N HIS A 45 -1.82 -7.31 17.33
CA HIS A 45 -2.77 -8.12 18.09
C HIS A 45 -3.79 -8.79 17.16
N TYR A 46 -4.27 -8.06 16.15
CA TYR A 46 -5.17 -8.56 15.11
C TYR A 46 -4.44 -9.29 13.97
N GLN A 47 -3.17 -9.69 14.17
CA GLN A 47 -2.41 -10.56 13.26
C GLN A 47 -1.96 -9.89 11.94
N ALA A 48 -1.82 -8.57 11.90
CA ALA A 48 -1.15 -7.92 10.79
C ALA A 48 0.36 -8.26 10.78
N ASP A 49 0.92 -8.43 9.58
CA ASP A 49 2.35 -8.68 9.36
C ASP A 49 3.11 -7.41 8.97
N ALA A 50 2.40 -6.39 8.52
CA ALA A 50 2.94 -5.10 8.15
C ALA A 50 1.93 -3.98 8.46
N CYS A 51 2.44 -2.76 8.56
CA CYS A 51 1.63 -1.56 8.71
C CYS A 51 2.03 -0.47 7.71
N LEU A 52 1.09 0.44 7.44
CA LEU A 52 1.28 1.62 6.62
C LEU A 52 1.76 2.80 7.47
N LEU A 53 2.84 3.47 7.06
CA LEU A 53 3.27 4.75 7.62
C LEU A 53 3.35 5.79 6.51
N MET A 54 2.57 6.87 6.64
CA MET A 54 2.39 7.88 5.61
C MET A 54 3.23 9.13 5.93
N LEU A 55 4.18 9.50 5.07
CA LEU A 55 4.99 10.70 5.26
C LEU A 55 4.23 12.01 5.01
N SER A 56 3.07 11.94 4.39
CA SER A 56 2.13 13.07 4.29
C SER A 56 1.45 13.42 5.63
N VAL A 57 1.48 12.51 6.61
CA VAL A 57 0.82 12.66 7.91
C VAL A 57 1.83 12.77 9.04
N LEU A 58 2.95 12.03 8.95
CA LEU A 58 3.96 11.91 10.00
C LEU A 58 5.15 12.85 9.73
N ASP A 59 5.67 13.46 10.78
CA ASP A 59 7.01 14.02 10.72
C ASP A 59 8.08 12.91 10.85
N ASP A 60 9.36 13.26 10.68
CA ASP A 60 10.46 12.30 10.64
C ASP A 60 10.68 11.61 11.99
N GLU A 61 10.46 12.32 13.10
CA GLU A 61 10.62 11.75 14.43
C GLU A 61 9.50 10.77 14.75
N GLN A 62 8.27 11.14 14.47
CA GLN A 62 7.11 10.26 14.60
C GLN A 62 7.27 8.99 13.75
N TYR A 63 7.71 9.16 12.48
CA TYR A 63 7.98 8.03 11.60
C TYR A 63 9.01 7.06 12.20
N ARG A 64 10.17 7.58 12.69
CA ARG A 64 11.21 6.74 13.31
C ARG A 64 10.69 5.97 14.52
N GLN A 65 9.95 6.64 15.39
CA GLN A 65 9.35 6.02 16.57
C GLN A 65 8.38 4.89 16.20
N LEU A 66 7.45 5.16 15.27
CA LEU A 66 6.46 4.18 14.83
C LEU A 66 7.12 3.01 14.07
N ALA A 67 8.07 3.29 13.18
CA ALA A 67 8.81 2.25 12.47
C ALA A 67 9.61 1.35 13.45
N ALA A 68 10.24 1.93 14.49
CA ALA A 68 10.95 1.16 15.51
C ALA A 68 9.98 0.23 16.29
N VAL A 69 8.78 0.70 16.62
CA VAL A 69 7.76 -0.13 17.27
C VAL A 69 7.33 -1.28 16.33
N ALA A 70 7.03 -1.00 15.08
CA ALA A 70 6.66 -2.03 14.10
C ALA A 70 7.76 -3.11 13.98
N HIS A 71 9.01 -2.69 13.81
CA HIS A 71 10.14 -3.62 13.71
C HIS A 71 10.37 -4.44 15.00
N SER A 72 10.17 -3.85 16.18
CA SER A 72 10.27 -4.57 17.47
C SER A 72 9.24 -5.70 17.56
N LEU A 73 8.08 -5.53 16.92
CA LEU A 73 7.02 -6.52 16.82
C LEU A 73 7.17 -7.45 15.59
N LYS A 74 8.31 -7.37 14.87
CA LYS A 74 8.61 -8.13 13.66
C LYS A 74 7.60 -7.86 12.53
N MET A 75 7.07 -6.64 12.48
CA MET A 75 6.21 -6.19 11.39
C MET A 75 7.01 -5.46 10.32
N GLY A 76 6.61 -5.65 9.06
CA GLY A 76 7.06 -4.82 7.95
C GLY A 76 6.44 -3.41 7.99
N VAL A 77 7.10 -2.46 7.33
CA VAL A 77 6.59 -1.09 7.16
C VAL A 77 6.49 -0.78 5.67
N LEU A 78 5.31 -0.41 5.20
CA LEU A 78 5.10 0.24 3.92
C LEU A 78 5.13 1.74 4.14
N THR A 79 6.14 2.42 3.61
CA THR A 79 6.30 3.87 3.73
C THR A 79 5.63 4.54 2.54
N GLU A 80 4.49 5.20 2.74
CA GLU A 80 3.77 5.86 1.66
C GLU A 80 4.27 7.28 1.42
N VAL A 81 4.48 7.60 0.13
CA VAL A 81 4.88 8.93 -0.36
C VAL A 81 4.01 9.33 -1.54
N SER A 82 3.74 10.63 -1.71
CA SER A 82 2.92 11.17 -2.80
C SER A 82 3.60 12.30 -3.60
N ASN A 83 4.77 12.76 -3.18
CA ASN A 83 5.51 13.84 -3.82
C ASN A 83 7.03 13.71 -3.61
N GLU A 84 7.79 14.61 -4.23
CA GLU A 84 9.26 14.61 -4.15
C GLU A 84 9.79 14.83 -2.74
N GLU A 85 9.21 15.74 -1.98
CA GLU A 85 9.64 16.07 -0.61
C GLU A 85 9.51 14.84 0.29
N GLU A 86 8.36 14.18 0.24
CA GLU A 86 8.12 12.93 0.99
C GLU A 86 9.07 11.81 0.55
N LEU A 87 9.39 11.72 -0.76
CA LEU A 87 10.34 10.75 -1.29
C LEU A 87 11.74 10.97 -0.73
N GLU A 88 12.24 12.22 -0.74
CA GLU A 88 13.55 12.54 -0.17
C GLU A 88 13.61 12.20 1.33
N ARG A 89 12.54 12.47 2.05
CA ARG A 89 12.41 12.07 3.45
C ARG A 89 12.46 10.54 3.60
N ALA A 90 11.72 9.78 2.76
CA ALA A 90 11.74 8.32 2.79
C ALA A 90 13.16 7.76 2.55
N ILE A 91 13.91 8.35 1.61
CA ILE A 91 15.31 8.00 1.33
C ILE A 91 16.19 8.29 2.56
N ALA A 92 16.10 9.49 3.13
CA ALA A 92 16.88 9.91 4.30
C ALA A 92 16.56 9.06 5.55
N LEU A 93 15.31 8.61 5.70
CA LEU A 93 14.84 7.72 6.75
C LEU A 93 15.23 6.25 6.54
N GLY A 94 15.77 5.91 5.37
CA GLY A 94 16.23 4.56 5.05
C GLY A 94 15.10 3.55 4.81
N ALA A 95 13.94 4.02 4.35
CA ALA A 95 12.79 3.18 4.04
C ALA A 95 13.16 2.06 3.06
N LYS A 96 12.72 0.83 3.33
CA LYS A 96 13.05 -0.36 2.52
C LYS A 96 11.92 -0.77 1.57
N VAL A 97 10.69 -0.45 1.93
CA VAL A 97 9.51 -0.65 1.09
C VAL A 97 8.79 0.67 0.99
N VAL A 98 8.74 1.23 -0.22
CA VAL A 98 8.15 2.55 -0.49
C VAL A 98 6.93 2.39 -1.38
N GLY A 99 5.80 2.88 -0.90
CA GLY A 99 4.55 2.99 -1.65
C GLY A 99 4.44 4.37 -2.29
N ILE A 100 4.35 4.43 -3.60
CA ILE A 100 4.10 5.68 -4.32
C ILE A 100 2.61 5.78 -4.59
N ASN A 101 1.93 6.67 -3.86
CA ASN A 101 0.50 6.87 -4.01
C ASN A 101 0.22 7.85 -5.16
N ASN A 102 -0.35 7.33 -6.26
CA ASN A 102 -0.76 8.12 -7.42
C ASN A 102 -1.99 9.00 -7.14
N ARG A 103 -2.69 8.79 -6.01
CA ARG A 103 -3.81 9.63 -5.58
C ARG A 103 -3.32 10.76 -4.69
N ASP A 104 -3.67 11.98 -5.03
CA ASP A 104 -3.52 13.10 -4.12
C ASP A 104 -4.64 13.04 -3.06
N LEU A 105 -4.27 13.01 -1.78
CA LEU A 105 -5.24 12.91 -0.69
C LEU A 105 -5.95 14.23 -0.39
N ARG A 106 -5.48 15.35 -0.98
CA ARG A 106 -6.08 16.69 -0.78
C ARG A 106 -7.30 16.92 -1.68
N ASP A 107 -7.22 16.45 -2.95
CA ASP A 107 -8.24 16.65 -3.96
C ASP A 107 -8.74 15.36 -4.62
N LEU A 108 -8.17 14.22 -4.20
CA LEU A 108 -8.46 12.87 -4.69
C LEU A 108 -8.14 12.64 -6.17
N SER A 109 -7.43 13.55 -6.82
CA SER A 109 -6.95 13.40 -8.19
C SER A 109 -5.98 12.23 -8.31
N ILE A 110 -5.93 11.60 -9.48
CA ILE A 110 -5.06 10.46 -9.77
C ILE A 110 -4.12 10.82 -10.92
N ASP A 111 -2.82 10.66 -10.69
CA ASP A 111 -1.79 10.82 -11.71
C ASP A 111 -0.76 9.69 -11.65
N LEU A 112 -0.82 8.76 -12.59
CA LEU A 112 0.15 7.65 -12.70
C LEU A 112 1.57 8.12 -13.05
N ASN A 113 1.76 9.38 -13.49
CA ASN A 113 3.09 9.95 -13.71
C ASN A 113 3.89 10.07 -12.42
N ARG A 114 3.24 10.13 -11.26
CA ARG A 114 3.96 10.10 -9.97
C ARG A 114 4.87 8.89 -9.85
N THR A 115 4.35 7.69 -10.08
CA THR A 115 5.19 6.48 -10.05
C THR A 115 6.33 6.57 -11.05
N ARG A 116 6.09 7.03 -12.28
CA ARG A 116 7.13 7.16 -13.32
C ARG A 116 8.23 8.14 -12.95
N GLN A 117 7.88 9.23 -12.28
CA GLN A 117 8.82 10.29 -11.89
C GLN A 117 9.58 9.96 -10.60
N LEU A 118 8.89 9.40 -9.61
CA LEU A 118 9.47 9.19 -8.29
C LEU A 118 10.24 7.87 -8.16
N ALA A 119 9.74 6.78 -8.76
CA ALA A 119 10.35 5.46 -8.60
C ALA A 119 11.83 5.39 -9.07
N PRO A 120 12.25 6.01 -10.19
CA PRO A 120 13.66 5.96 -10.62
C PRO A 120 14.65 6.65 -9.66
N ARG A 121 14.15 7.46 -8.73
CA ARG A 121 14.99 8.16 -7.73
C ARG A 121 15.28 7.30 -6.51
N LEU A 122 14.56 6.20 -6.33
CA LEU A 122 14.81 5.22 -5.27
C LEU A 122 16.00 4.35 -5.65
N GLY A 123 16.93 4.18 -4.70
CA GLY A 123 18.15 3.41 -4.90
C GLY A 123 17.90 1.91 -5.05
N HIS A 124 18.95 1.19 -5.49
CA HIS A 124 18.93 -0.27 -5.52
C HIS A 124 18.65 -0.84 -4.11
N GLY A 125 17.81 -1.86 -4.03
CA GLY A 125 17.47 -2.53 -2.78
C GLY A 125 16.24 -1.97 -2.06
N VAL A 126 15.58 -0.94 -2.62
CA VAL A 126 14.26 -0.48 -2.16
C VAL A 126 13.18 -1.20 -2.98
N THR A 127 12.21 -1.79 -2.31
CA THR A 127 11.01 -2.35 -2.95
C THR A 127 10.01 -1.24 -3.20
N VAL A 128 9.64 -1.04 -4.45
CA VAL A 128 8.70 0.01 -4.88
C VAL A 128 7.32 -0.59 -5.12
N ILE A 129 6.30 -0.03 -4.48
CA ILE A 129 4.90 -0.38 -4.68
C ILE A 129 4.18 0.82 -5.29
N SER A 130 3.52 0.64 -6.44
CA SER A 130 2.66 1.68 -7.01
C SER A 130 1.23 1.51 -6.52
N GLU A 131 0.66 2.59 -5.99
CA GLU A 131 -0.65 2.56 -5.33
C GLU A 131 -1.64 3.51 -6.02
N SER A 132 -2.91 3.10 -6.05
CA SER A 132 -4.04 3.87 -6.58
C SER A 132 -4.03 4.10 -8.09
N GLY A 133 -5.22 4.17 -8.68
CA GLY A 133 -5.43 4.57 -10.07
C GLY A 133 -5.11 3.53 -11.13
N ILE A 134 -4.69 2.34 -10.76
CA ILE A 134 -4.34 1.26 -11.68
C ILE A 134 -5.60 0.45 -11.95
N ASN A 135 -6.04 0.44 -13.22
CA ASN A 135 -7.32 -0.15 -13.63
C ASN A 135 -7.20 -1.18 -14.75
N THR A 136 -6.10 -1.17 -15.50
CA THR A 136 -5.94 -2.00 -16.69
C THR A 136 -4.63 -2.77 -16.71
N TYR A 137 -4.62 -3.89 -17.43
CA TYR A 137 -3.40 -4.66 -17.68
C TYR A 137 -2.29 -3.84 -18.34
N GLY A 138 -2.66 -2.96 -19.29
CA GLY A 138 -1.69 -2.07 -19.94
C GLY A 138 -0.95 -1.19 -18.94
N GLN A 139 -1.65 -0.64 -17.95
CA GLN A 139 -1.05 0.17 -16.87
C GLN A 139 -0.16 -0.68 -15.97
N VAL A 140 -0.60 -1.88 -15.58
CA VAL A 140 0.23 -2.81 -14.79
C VAL A 140 1.51 -3.15 -15.54
N ARG A 141 1.41 -3.53 -16.82
CA ARG A 141 2.56 -3.88 -17.65
C ARG A 141 3.53 -2.71 -17.81
N GLU A 142 3.03 -1.52 -18.03
CA GLU A 142 3.86 -0.32 -18.16
C GLU A 142 4.55 0.02 -16.84
N LEU A 143 3.79 0.11 -15.75
CA LEU A 143 4.31 0.49 -14.44
C LEU A 143 5.23 -0.58 -13.83
N SER A 144 5.19 -1.84 -14.29
CA SER A 144 6.13 -2.88 -13.87
C SER A 144 7.58 -2.60 -14.26
N HIS A 145 7.84 -1.64 -15.13
CA HIS A 145 9.20 -1.14 -15.38
C HIS A 145 9.73 -0.23 -14.27
N PHE A 146 8.85 0.28 -13.41
CA PHE A 146 9.15 1.24 -12.34
C PHE A 146 8.90 0.69 -10.94
N ALA A 147 7.96 -0.25 -10.80
CA ALA A 147 7.51 -0.77 -9.50
C ALA A 147 7.64 -2.30 -9.43
N ASN A 148 7.95 -2.80 -8.24
CA ASN A 148 8.05 -4.24 -7.95
C ASN A 148 6.68 -4.87 -7.67
N GLY A 149 5.69 -4.06 -7.29
CA GLY A 149 4.35 -4.51 -6.97
C GLY A 149 3.32 -3.39 -7.01
N PHE A 150 2.07 -3.77 -6.80
CA PHE A 150 0.93 -2.86 -6.94
C PHE A 150 -0.06 -3.04 -5.80
N LEU A 151 -0.63 -1.93 -5.29
CA LEU A 151 -1.83 -1.93 -4.47
C LEU A 151 -3.02 -1.47 -5.31
N ILE A 152 -3.92 -2.41 -5.58
CA ILE A 152 -5.10 -2.21 -6.44
C ILE A 152 -6.34 -2.60 -5.66
N GLY A 153 -7.21 -1.65 -5.37
CA GLY A 153 -8.47 -1.88 -4.67
C GLY A 153 -9.68 -1.68 -5.58
N SER A 154 -9.98 -0.42 -5.91
CA SER A 154 -11.22 -0.03 -6.60
C SER A 154 -11.45 -0.78 -7.92
N ALA A 155 -10.41 -0.97 -8.73
CA ALA A 155 -10.50 -1.69 -10.01
C ALA A 155 -10.88 -3.16 -9.86
N LEU A 156 -10.63 -3.76 -8.70
CA LEU A 156 -10.99 -5.14 -8.41
C LEU A 156 -12.35 -5.21 -7.72
N MET A 157 -12.52 -4.44 -6.64
CA MET A 157 -13.67 -4.52 -5.75
C MET A 157 -14.98 -3.96 -6.34
N SER A 158 -14.90 -3.17 -7.42
CA SER A 158 -16.08 -2.65 -8.13
C SER A 158 -16.79 -3.69 -9.00
N HIS A 159 -16.25 -4.91 -9.11
CA HIS A 159 -16.80 -5.97 -9.94
C HIS A 159 -17.43 -7.09 -9.08
N GLN A 160 -18.54 -7.66 -9.57
CA GLN A 160 -19.18 -8.81 -8.89
C GLN A 160 -18.31 -10.07 -8.95
N ASP A 161 -17.66 -10.32 -10.07
CA ASP A 161 -16.71 -11.42 -10.23
C ASP A 161 -15.28 -10.90 -9.99
N LEU A 162 -14.82 -11.04 -8.75
CA LEU A 162 -13.47 -10.63 -8.33
C LEU A 162 -12.39 -11.43 -9.03
N HIS A 163 -12.61 -12.73 -9.27
CA HIS A 163 -11.63 -13.58 -9.95
C HIS A 163 -11.41 -13.11 -11.39
N ALA A 164 -12.49 -12.85 -12.14
CA ALA A 164 -12.39 -12.31 -13.48
C ALA A 164 -11.76 -10.90 -13.50
N ALA A 165 -12.08 -10.05 -12.52
CA ALA A 165 -11.48 -8.73 -12.39
C ALA A 165 -9.96 -8.81 -12.19
N VAL A 166 -9.49 -9.69 -11.29
CA VAL A 166 -8.07 -9.92 -11.05
C VAL A 166 -7.37 -10.41 -12.32
N ARG A 167 -7.91 -11.41 -13.01
CA ARG A 167 -7.34 -11.95 -14.26
C ARG A 167 -7.26 -10.89 -15.35
N ARG A 168 -8.29 -10.07 -15.49
CA ARG A 168 -8.32 -8.97 -16.46
C ARG A 168 -7.21 -7.94 -16.18
N VAL A 169 -7.07 -7.51 -14.93
CA VAL A 169 -6.09 -6.48 -14.56
C VAL A 169 -4.67 -7.01 -14.56
N LEU A 170 -4.44 -8.25 -14.10
CA LEU A 170 -3.09 -8.81 -13.98
C LEU A 170 -2.61 -9.58 -15.21
N LEU A 171 -3.52 -10.21 -15.97
CA LEU A 171 -3.16 -11.08 -17.10
C LEU A 171 -3.65 -10.56 -18.46
N GLY A 172 -4.45 -9.51 -18.49
CA GLY A 172 -5.04 -8.98 -19.73
C GLY A 172 -6.13 -9.87 -20.32
N GLU A 173 -6.68 -10.78 -19.55
CA GLU A 173 -7.69 -11.72 -20.04
C GLU A 173 -9.07 -11.08 -20.08
N ASN A 174 -9.61 -10.90 -21.27
CA ASN A 174 -10.96 -10.36 -21.51
C ASN A 174 -12.05 -11.46 -21.54
N LYS A 175 -11.72 -12.71 -21.25
CA LYS A 175 -12.72 -13.79 -21.29
C LYS A 175 -13.60 -13.75 -20.05
N VAL A 176 -14.83 -13.34 -20.24
CA VAL A 176 -15.95 -13.74 -19.39
C VAL A 176 -16.08 -15.24 -19.64
N CYS A 177 -15.84 -16.07 -18.61
CA CYS A 177 -16.28 -17.46 -18.65
C CYS A 177 -17.81 -17.41 -18.76
N GLY A 178 -18.35 -17.79 -19.93
CA GLY A 178 -19.78 -18.02 -20.12
C GLY A 178 -20.24 -19.26 -19.36
#